data_faa90e2a68ca69bc53ff255d6e81fce6
#
_entry.id   faa90e2a68ca69bc53ff255d6e81fce6
#
_cell.length_a   1.000
_cell.length_b   1.000
_cell.length_c   1.000
_cell.angle_alpha   90.00
_cell.angle_beta   90.00
_cell.angle_gamma   90.00
#
_symmetry.space_group_name_H-M   'P 1'
#
loop_
_entity.id
_entity.type
_entity.pdbx_description
1 polymer ?
#
loop_
_entity_poly.entity_id
_entity_poly.type
_entity_poly.pdbx_seq_one_letter_code
_entity_poly.pdbx_strand_id
1 'polypeptide(L)'
;MSIHSVVIDVHLPAGVAGPEAMDFDVRCFLVPHASGLVLVDTGLPGSAQAIETALTELGAAWSDLTDVLLSHDHPDHVGALTDVLTLAPAATVWGNAPLSARALNEGDKIQGLQVIATPGHTAGHVSLLHESGALLVGDLVGSAGDQLVRAPAPFTADPEEAERSLRRVADIRADRLLPAHGAEVSHPFQALAELVDQNPTNGSKPG
;
A
#
# COMPACT_ATOMS: atom_id res chain seq x y z
N MET A 1 -0.01 -16.17 11.89
CA MET A 1 -1.25 -15.38 11.78
C MET A 1 -1.25 -14.75 10.38
N SER A 2 -2.42 -14.61 9.71
CA SER A 2 -2.50 -14.07 8.35
C SER A 2 -2.66 -12.55 8.37
N ILE A 3 -2.09 -11.87 7.37
CA ILE A 3 -2.35 -10.45 7.10
C ILE A 3 -3.82 -10.31 6.69
N HIS A 4 -4.53 -9.35 7.29
CA HIS A 4 -5.94 -9.06 7.01
C HIS A 4 -6.06 -7.76 6.20
N SER A 5 -6.74 -7.84 5.05
CA SER A 5 -7.05 -6.67 4.20
C SER A 5 -8.30 -5.97 4.70
N VAL A 6 -8.20 -4.67 4.93
CA VAL A 6 -9.34 -3.76 5.15
C VAL A 6 -9.65 -3.09 3.84
N VAL A 7 -10.75 -3.47 3.19
CA VAL A 7 -11.15 -2.92 1.89
C VAL A 7 -12.07 -1.73 2.09
N ILE A 8 -11.77 -0.62 1.44
CA ILE A 8 -12.51 0.63 1.51
C ILE A 8 -12.91 1.00 0.08
N ASP A 9 -14.20 0.86 -0.22
CA ASP A 9 -14.75 1.27 -1.52
C ASP A 9 -14.84 2.79 -1.60
N VAL A 10 -14.36 3.36 -2.70
CA VAL A 10 -14.29 4.80 -2.93
C VAL A 10 -15.05 5.17 -4.19
N HIS A 11 -15.96 6.13 -4.07
CA HIS A 11 -16.64 6.76 -5.20
C HIS A 11 -16.22 8.22 -5.28
N LEU A 12 -15.48 8.60 -6.31
CA LEU A 12 -15.16 9.99 -6.63
C LEU A 12 -16.12 10.52 -7.71
N PRO A 13 -16.91 11.57 -7.39
CA PRO A 13 -17.74 12.21 -8.41
C PRO A 13 -16.93 12.81 -9.54
N ALA A 14 -17.56 12.94 -10.72
CA ALA A 14 -16.97 13.67 -11.83
C ALA A 14 -16.51 15.09 -11.41
N GLY A 15 -15.34 15.50 -11.85
CA GLY A 15 -14.72 16.79 -11.53
C GLY A 15 -13.84 16.81 -10.29
N VAL A 16 -13.74 15.72 -9.52
CA VAL A 16 -12.86 15.62 -8.34
C VAL A 16 -11.45 15.17 -8.75
N ALA A 17 -11.31 14.04 -9.42
CA ALA A 17 -10.02 13.51 -9.89
C ALA A 17 -9.89 13.52 -11.42
N GLY A 18 -10.90 13.96 -12.14
CA GLY A 18 -10.95 14.00 -13.59
C GLY A 18 -12.36 14.36 -14.10
N PRO A 19 -12.58 14.38 -15.44
CA PRO A 19 -13.87 14.75 -16.02
C PRO A 19 -14.97 13.72 -15.78
N GLU A 20 -14.61 12.48 -15.44
CA GLU A 20 -15.55 11.38 -15.20
C GLU A 20 -15.54 10.95 -13.72
N ALA A 21 -16.65 10.34 -13.27
CA ALA A 21 -16.69 9.69 -11.96
C ALA A 21 -15.78 8.46 -11.97
N MET A 22 -15.18 8.16 -10.82
CA MET A 22 -14.25 7.02 -10.67
C MET A 22 -14.65 6.19 -9.45
N ASP A 23 -14.78 4.89 -9.66
CA ASP A 23 -14.94 3.89 -8.61
C ASP A 23 -13.65 3.08 -8.49
N PHE A 24 -13.12 2.98 -7.28
CA PHE A 24 -11.94 2.16 -6.97
C PHE A 24 -11.99 1.71 -5.51
N ASP A 25 -11.14 0.80 -5.13
CA ASP A 25 -10.92 0.44 -3.74
C ASP A 25 -9.54 0.88 -3.27
N VAL A 26 -9.43 1.20 -1.99
CA VAL A 26 -8.15 1.35 -1.31
C VAL A 26 -8.08 0.36 -0.15
N ARG A 27 -6.90 -0.19 0.11
CA ARG A 27 -6.70 -1.23 1.10
C ARG A 27 -5.69 -0.81 2.14
N CYS A 28 -6.10 -0.91 3.40
CA CYS A 28 -5.20 -0.94 4.54
C CYS A 28 -4.98 -2.38 4.96
N PHE A 29 -3.93 -2.64 5.72
CA PHE A 29 -3.64 -4.01 6.15
C PHE A 29 -3.38 -4.07 7.63
N LEU A 30 -4.03 -5.01 8.33
CA LEU A 30 -3.73 -5.36 9.70
C LEU A 30 -2.79 -6.56 9.72
N VAL A 31 -1.60 -6.37 10.27
CA VAL A 31 -0.53 -7.37 10.32
C VAL A 31 -0.32 -7.78 11.77
N PRO A 32 -0.75 -8.99 12.16
CA PRO A 32 -0.56 -9.48 13.52
C PRO A 32 0.89 -9.81 13.82
N HIS A 33 1.34 -9.49 15.03
CA HIS A 33 2.63 -9.89 15.56
C HIS A 33 2.53 -10.33 17.04
N ALA A 34 3.63 -10.69 17.67
CA ALA A 34 3.63 -11.32 19.01
C ALA A 34 3.01 -10.44 20.12
N SER A 35 3.03 -9.12 19.97
CA SER A 35 2.58 -8.18 21.01
C SER A 35 1.45 -7.24 20.57
N GLY A 36 0.81 -7.46 19.41
CA GLY A 36 -0.28 -6.64 18.92
C GLY A 36 -0.45 -6.68 17.41
N LEU A 37 -0.79 -5.53 16.84
CA LEU A 37 -1.05 -5.35 15.42
C LEU A 37 -0.26 -4.17 14.86
N VAL A 38 0.20 -4.30 13.63
CA VAL A 38 0.63 -3.19 12.79
C VAL A 38 -0.53 -2.84 11.84
N LEU A 39 -0.86 -1.58 11.71
CA LEU A 39 -1.70 -1.08 10.64
C LEU A 39 -0.79 -0.52 9.53
N VAL A 40 -0.95 -1.01 8.29
CA VAL A 40 -0.29 -0.47 7.11
C VAL A 40 -1.30 0.37 6.34
N ASP A 41 -1.01 1.65 6.20
CA ASP A 41 -1.87 2.72 5.68
C ASP A 41 -3.17 2.93 6.47
N THR A 42 -3.84 4.05 6.25
CA THR A 42 -5.03 4.43 7.03
C THR A 42 -6.26 4.74 6.17
N GLY A 43 -6.12 4.70 4.85
CA GLY A 43 -7.21 5.04 3.94
C GLY A 43 -7.49 6.54 3.85
N LEU A 44 -8.63 6.87 3.25
CA LEU A 44 -9.18 8.22 3.12
C LEU A 44 -9.71 8.75 4.48
N PRO A 45 -9.96 10.07 4.62
CA PRO A 45 -10.70 10.58 5.76
C PRO A 45 -12.03 9.83 5.96
N GLY A 46 -12.29 9.38 7.20
CA GLY A 46 -13.46 8.57 7.56
C GLY A 46 -13.25 7.05 7.49
N SER A 47 -12.10 6.56 7.00
CA SER A 47 -11.82 5.11 6.92
C SER A 47 -11.63 4.42 8.29
N ALA A 48 -11.51 5.19 9.39
CA ALA A 48 -11.36 4.62 10.73
C ALA A 48 -12.49 3.65 11.09
N GLN A 49 -13.72 3.86 10.59
CA GLN A 49 -14.85 2.94 10.83
C GLN A 49 -14.63 1.56 10.18
N ALA A 50 -14.08 1.52 8.97
CA ALA A 50 -13.76 0.24 8.30
C ALA A 50 -12.64 -0.50 9.04
N ILE A 51 -11.62 0.23 9.52
CA ILE A 51 -10.54 -0.32 10.32
C ILE A 51 -11.07 -0.88 11.65
N GLU A 52 -11.97 -0.15 12.34
CA GLU A 52 -12.60 -0.63 13.58
C GLU A 52 -13.40 -1.90 13.37
N THR A 53 -14.15 -1.98 12.27
CA THR A 53 -14.88 -3.19 11.89
C THR A 53 -13.93 -4.38 11.74
N ALA A 54 -12.84 -4.21 11.01
CA ALA A 54 -11.84 -5.25 10.80
C ALA A 54 -11.12 -5.66 12.10
N LEU A 55 -10.80 -4.70 12.98
CA LEU A 55 -10.27 -5.00 14.32
C LEU A 55 -11.24 -5.86 15.11
N THR A 56 -12.53 -5.52 15.09
CA THR A 56 -13.59 -6.28 15.80
C THR A 56 -13.72 -7.70 15.26
N GLU A 57 -13.66 -7.88 13.94
CA GLU A 57 -13.68 -9.20 13.29
C GLU A 57 -12.48 -10.08 13.69
N LEU A 58 -11.33 -9.46 13.94
CA LEU A 58 -10.15 -10.13 14.46
C LEU A 58 -10.18 -10.37 15.98
N GLY A 59 -11.22 -9.89 16.67
CA GLY A 59 -11.31 -9.92 18.14
C GLY A 59 -10.31 -9.00 18.82
N ALA A 60 -9.87 -7.95 18.12
CA ALA A 60 -8.91 -6.94 18.57
C ALA A 60 -9.59 -5.57 18.80
N ALA A 61 -8.85 -4.66 19.42
CA ALA A 61 -9.28 -3.30 19.68
C ALA A 61 -8.18 -2.29 19.23
N TRP A 62 -8.51 -1.01 19.19
CA TRP A 62 -7.56 0.07 18.89
C TRP A 62 -6.32 0.05 19.80
N SER A 63 -6.49 -0.39 21.06
CA SER A 63 -5.37 -0.54 22.01
C SER A 63 -4.36 -1.62 21.64
N ASP A 64 -4.70 -2.53 20.72
CA ASP A 64 -3.81 -3.58 20.25
C ASP A 64 -2.92 -3.10 19.07
N LEU A 65 -3.21 -1.91 18.49
CA LEU A 65 -2.33 -1.29 17.51
C LEU A 65 -1.08 -0.74 18.21
N THR A 66 0.07 -1.30 17.87
CA THR A 66 1.37 -0.83 18.37
C THR A 66 2.07 0.11 17.41
N ASP A 67 1.87 -0.09 16.12
CA ASP A 67 2.54 0.63 15.05
C ASP A 67 1.59 0.92 13.89
N VAL A 68 1.77 2.08 13.25
CA VAL A 68 1.16 2.45 11.98
C VAL A 68 2.30 2.70 10.99
N LEU A 69 2.35 1.95 9.90
CA LEU A 69 3.32 2.12 8.83
C LEU A 69 2.63 2.75 7.62
N LEU A 70 3.16 3.86 7.13
CA LEU A 70 2.63 4.57 5.96
C LEU A 70 3.50 4.23 4.75
N SER A 71 2.90 3.64 3.72
CA SER A 71 3.59 3.30 2.47
C SER A 71 4.08 4.55 1.74
N HIS A 72 3.26 5.60 1.72
CA HIS A 72 3.55 6.91 1.14
C HIS A 72 2.56 7.99 1.64
N ASP A 73 2.60 9.19 1.06
CA ASP A 73 1.92 10.38 1.58
C ASP A 73 0.68 10.83 0.81
N HIS A 74 0.13 10.00 -0.09
CA HIS A 74 -1.12 10.32 -0.77
C HIS A 74 -2.34 10.29 0.17
N PRO A 75 -3.37 11.12 -0.10
CA PRO A 75 -4.51 11.29 0.80
C PRO A 75 -5.31 10.02 1.10
N ASP A 76 -5.33 9.08 0.19
CA ASP A 76 -6.00 7.79 0.34
C ASP A 76 -5.20 6.75 1.13
N HIS A 77 -3.98 7.09 1.55
CA HIS A 77 -3.14 6.28 2.44
C HIS A 77 -2.97 6.89 3.82
N VAL A 78 -2.97 8.22 3.92
CA VAL A 78 -2.75 8.92 5.21
C VAL A 78 -4.00 9.65 5.72
N GLY A 79 -5.11 9.61 4.99
CA GLY A 79 -6.27 10.48 5.23
C GLY A 79 -6.95 10.28 6.58
N ALA A 80 -7.02 9.07 7.09
CA ALA A 80 -7.58 8.80 8.41
C ALA A 80 -6.55 8.75 9.54
N LEU A 81 -5.28 9.09 9.30
CA LEU A 81 -4.21 8.97 10.30
C LEU A 81 -4.53 9.73 11.60
N THR A 82 -5.10 10.92 11.50
CA THR A 82 -5.46 11.71 12.69
C THR A 82 -6.55 11.02 13.53
N ASP A 83 -7.54 10.42 12.89
CA ASP A 83 -8.59 9.66 13.56
C ASP A 83 -8.02 8.40 14.22
N VAL A 84 -7.17 7.67 13.48
CA VAL A 84 -6.45 6.47 13.99
C VAL A 84 -5.63 6.83 15.23
N LEU A 85 -4.87 7.93 15.22
CA LEU A 85 -4.06 8.35 16.37
C LEU A 85 -4.91 8.81 17.56
N THR A 86 -6.11 9.31 17.31
CA THR A 86 -7.06 9.65 18.38
C THR A 86 -7.57 8.38 19.07
N LEU A 87 -7.82 7.31 18.31
CA LEU A 87 -8.33 6.04 18.79
C LEU A 87 -7.23 5.10 19.32
N ALA A 88 -6.03 5.18 18.76
CA ALA A 88 -4.84 4.41 19.15
C ALA A 88 -3.66 5.33 19.51
N PRO A 89 -3.76 6.15 20.58
CA PRO A 89 -2.75 7.19 20.89
C PRO A 89 -1.38 6.64 21.30
N ALA A 90 -1.27 5.35 21.59
CA ALA A 90 -0.02 4.70 21.93
C ALA A 90 0.74 4.15 20.70
N ALA A 91 0.11 4.10 19.52
CA ALA A 91 0.72 3.61 18.32
C ALA A 91 1.87 4.51 17.81
N THR A 92 2.98 3.90 17.43
CA THR A 92 4.09 4.62 16.81
C THR A 92 3.86 4.75 15.31
N VAL A 93 3.93 5.97 14.75
CA VAL A 93 3.79 6.19 13.32
C VAL A 93 5.15 6.18 12.63
N TRP A 94 5.27 5.32 11.63
CA TRP A 94 6.45 5.18 10.78
C TRP A 94 6.08 5.56 9.34
N GLY A 95 6.93 6.34 8.68
CA GLY A 95 6.71 6.71 7.28
C GLY A 95 7.57 7.87 6.85
N ASN A 96 7.50 8.21 5.57
CA ASN A 96 8.14 9.40 5.00
C ASN A 96 7.08 10.49 4.67
N ALA A 97 5.91 10.39 5.32
CA ALA A 97 4.80 11.32 5.23
C ALA A 97 4.80 12.34 6.38
N PRO A 98 4.09 13.46 6.25
CA PRO A 98 3.80 14.35 7.37
C PRO A 98 3.14 13.60 8.54
N LEU A 99 3.39 14.00 9.77
CA LEU A 99 2.94 13.37 11.02
C LEU A 99 3.62 12.03 11.37
N SER A 100 4.54 11.53 10.55
CA SER A 100 5.35 10.36 10.94
C SER A 100 6.30 10.73 12.07
N ALA A 101 6.31 9.92 13.14
CA ALA A 101 7.24 10.08 14.25
C ALA A 101 8.63 9.54 13.93
N ARG A 102 8.70 8.57 12.99
CA ARG A 102 9.94 7.91 12.56
C ARG A 102 9.92 7.68 11.06
N ALA A 103 11.07 7.91 10.41
CA ALA A 103 11.24 7.60 8.99
C ALA A 103 11.35 6.09 8.77
N LEU A 104 10.91 5.64 7.59
CA LEU A 104 11.16 4.30 7.07
C LEU A 104 12.34 4.35 6.10
N ASN A 105 13.36 3.54 6.37
CA ASN A 105 14.55 3.45 5.52
C ASN A 105 14.69 2.04 4.93
N GLU A 106 15.39 1.93 3.81
CA GLU A 106 15.72 0.66 3.17
C GLU A 106 16.31 -0.31 4.19
N GLY A 107 15.72 -1.51 4.29
CA GLY A 107 16.20 -2.60 5.15
C GLY A 107 15.75 -2.52 6.61
N ASP A 108 15.07 -1.44 7.05
CA ASP A 108 14.49 -1.39 8.40
C ASP A 108 13.54 -2.57 8.62
N LYS A 109 13.48 -3.07 9.84
CA LYS A 109 12.58 -4.17 10.22
C LYS A 109 11.70 -3.75 11.39
N ILE A 110 10.38 -3.73 11.15
CA ILE A 110 9.37 -3.36 12.13
C ILE A 110 8.36 -4.51 12.23
N GLN A 111 8.28 -5.17 13.39
CA GLN A 111 7.28 -6.22 13.69
C GLN A 111 7.16 -7.31 12.59
N GLY A 112 8.28 -7.78 12.03
CA GLY A 112 8.30 -8.80 10.98
C GLY A 112 8.13 -8.26 9.56
N LEU A 113 7.96 -6.96 9.37
CA LEU A 113 7.92 -6.27 8.08
C LEU A 113 9.29 -5.66 7.77
N GLN A 114 9.89 -6.05 6.65
CA GLN A 114 11.11 -5.43 6.13
C GLN A 114 10.77 -4.36 5.12
N VAL A 115 11.32 -3.16 5.31
CA VAL A 115 11.15 -2.01 4.41
C VAL A 115 11.99 -2.18 3.15
N ILE A 116 11.36 -1.97 2.01
CA ILE A 116 11.97 -1.91 0.70
C ILE A 116 11.64 -0.53 0.14
N ALA A 117 12.61 0.35 -0.01
CA ALA A 117 12.38 1.65 -0.62
C ALA A 117 12.01 1.45 -2.10
N THR A 118 10.85 1.94 -2.51
CA THR A 118 10.32 1.83 -3.87
C THR A 118 9.88 3.20 -4.39
N PRO A 119 10.81 4.18 -4.47
CA PRO A 119 10.48 5.52 -4.92
C PRO A 119 9.98 5.54 -6.36
N GLY A 120 9.26 6.61 -6.70
CA GLY A 120 8.76 6.87 -8.05
C GLY A 120 7.30 7.26 -8.06
N HIS A 121 6.40 6.46 -7.48
CA HIS A 121 5.02 6.88 -7.26
C HIS A 121 4.98 8.15 -6.38
N THR A 122 5.60 8.10 -5.23
CA THR A 122 6.11 9.29 -4.51
C THR A 122 7.59 9.12 -4.20
N ALA A 123 8.28 10.20 -3.82
CA ALA A 123 9.70 10.15 -3.49
C ALA A 123 9.99 9.30 -2.24
N GLY A 124 9.04 9.25 -1.31
CA GLY A 124 9.15 8.52 -0.05
C GLY A 124 8.46 7.16 -0.03
N HIS A 125 7.99 6.67 -1.18
CA HIS A 125 7.24 5.42 -1.26
C HIS A 125 8.07 4.21 -0.83
N VAL A 126 7.44 3.30 -0.06
CA VAL A 126 8.02 2.03 0.37
C VAL A 126 7.06 0.86 0.12
N SER A 127 7.63 -0.29 -0.17
CA SER A 127 6.97 -1.60 -0.08
C SER A 127 7.43 -2.33 1.18
N LEU A 128 6.65 -3.29 1.66
CA LEU A 128 6.92 -3.99 2.91
C LEU A 128 6.89 -5.51 2.67
N LEU A 129 8.00 -6.18 2.91
CA LEU A 129 8.09 -7.63 2.83
C LEU A 129 7.91 -8.23 4.23
N HIS A 130 6.83 -8.97 4.42
CA HIS A 130 6.58 -9.69 5.66
C HIS A 130 7.34 -11.02 5.70
N GLU A 131 7.73 -11.47 6.87
CA GLU A 131 8.47 -12.72 7.09
C GLU A 131 7.73 -13.99 6.61
N SER A 132 6.40 -13.92 6.41
CA SER A 132 5.60 -15.00 5.80
C SER A 132 5.71 -15.09 4.28
N GLY A 133 6.50 -14.24 3.63
CA GLY A 133 6.60 -14.15 2.16
C GLY A 133 5.55 -13.26 1.52
N ALA A 134 4.69 -12.57 2.28
CA ALA A 134 3.76 -11.60 1.73
C ALA A 134 4.44 -10.26 1.47
N LEU A 135 4.24 -9.68 0.28
CA LEU A 135 4.77 -8.40 -0.15
C LEU A 135 3.63 -7.39 -0.32
N LEU A 136 3.59 -6.40 0.57
CA LEU A 136 2.68 -5.25 0.49
C LEU A 136 3.37 -4.19 -0.38
N VAL A 137 2.80 -3.87 -1.51
CA VAL A 137 3.49 -3.05 -2.53
C VAL A 137 3.02 -1.60 -2.58
N GLY A 138 2.05 -1.20 -1.74
CA GLY A 138 1.45 0.12 -1.80
C GLY A 138 0.95 0.41 -3.22
N ASP A 139 1.30 1.58 -3.73
CA ASP A 139 0.94 2.06 -5.08
C ASP A 139 2.06 1.90 -6.11
N LEU A 140 3.04 1.03 -5.84
CA LEU A 140 4.01 0.65 -6.87
C LEU A 140 3.30 -0.01 -8.06
N VAL A 141 2.33 -0.88 -7.76
CA VAL A 141 1.40 -1.50 -8.70
C VAL A 141 0.03 -1.67 -8.06
N GLY A 142 -1.01 -1.62 -8.86
CA GLY A 142 -2.36 -2.08 -8.51
C GLY A 142 -2.72 -3.37 -9.20
N SER A 143 -3.98 -3.80 -9.06
CA SER A 143 -4.51 -4.93 -9.82
C SER A 143 -5.88 -4.63 -10.44
N ALA A 144 -6.14 -5.21 -11.59
CA ALA A 144 -7.43 -5.20 -12.28
C ALA A 144 -7.80 -6.64 -12.63
N GLY A 145 -8.74 -7.22 -11.87
CA GLY A 145 -8.98 -8.67 -11.89
C GLY A 145 -7.74 -9.41 -11.41
N ASP A 146 -7.30 -10.42 -12.16
CA ASP A 146 -6.09 -11.21 -11.83
C ASP A 146 -4.82 -10.71 -12.56
N GLN A 147 -4.79 -9.44 -12.96
CA GLN A 147 -3.65 -8.82 -13.64
C GLN A 147 -3.11 -7.64 -12.84
N LEU A 148 -1.79 -7.54 -12.74
CA LEU A 148 -1.14 -6.34 -12.21
C LEU A 148 -1.15 -5.22 -13.23
N VAL A 149 -1.34 -4.01 -12.73
CA VAL A 149 -1.32 -2.78 -13.52
C VAL A 149 -0.39 -1.75 -12.87
N ARG A 150 0.27 -0.95 -13.69
CA ARG A 150 1.06 0.19 -13.19
C ARG A 150 0.14 1.24 -12.57
N ALA A 151 0.66 1.93 -11.56
CA ALA A 151 -0.03 3.11 -11.02
C ALA A 151 -0.29 4.13 -12.14
N PRO A 152 -1.46 4.83 -12.12
CA PRO A 152 -1.79 5.79 -13.16
C PRO A 152 -0.78 6.94 -13.21
N ALA A 153 -0.33 7.30 -14.42
CA ALA A 153 0.70 8.31 -14.64
C ALA A 153 0.38 9.69 -14.00
N PRO A 154 -0.88 10.19 -13.97
CA PRO A 154 -1.17 11.46 -13.30
C PRO A 154 -0.91 11.47 -11.79
N PHE A 155 -0.85 10.31 -11.15
CA PHE A 155 -0.59 10.16 -9.71
C PHE A 155 0.83 9.67 -9.40
N THR A 156 1.69 9.51 -10.43
CA THR A 156 3.06 9.02 -10.28
C THR A 156 4.04 10.17 -10.54
N ALA A 157 4.79 10.56 -9.50
CA ALA A 157 5.68 11.72 -9.55
C ALA A 157 6.87 11.50 -10.50
N ASP A 158 7.45 10.30 -10.51
CA ASP A 158 8.56 9.90 -11.39
C ASP A 158 8.31 8.49 -11.95
N PRO A 159 7.67 8.38 -13.13
CA PRO A 159 7.37 7.09 -13.75
C PRO A 159 8.61 6.25 -14.08
N GLU A 160 9.76 6.88 -14.38
CA GLU A 160 11.00 6.15 -14.68
C GLU A 160 11.58 5.52 -13.41
N GLU A 161 11.54 6.25 -12.28
CA GLU A 161 11.97 5.72 -11.00
C GLU A 161 11.03 4.62 -10.50
N ALA A 162 9.70 4.80 -10.68
CA ALA A 162 8.72 3.76 -10.37
C ALA A 162 8.98 2.46 -11.16
N GLU A 163 9.36 2.57 -12.42
CA GLU A 163 9.73 1.43 -13.25
C GLU A 163 11.02 0.75 -12.78
N ARG A 164 12.02 1.52 -12.30
CA ARG A 164 13.22 0.97 -11.65
C ARG A 164 12.88 0.21 -10.36
N SER A 165 12.01 0.79 -9.55
CA SER A 165 11.49 0.16 -8.33
C SER A 165 10.72 -1.11 -8.63
N LEU A 166 9.86 -1.11 -9.66
CA LEU A 166 9.11 -2.29 -10.10
C LEU A 166 10.04 -3.43 -10.50
N ARG A 167 11.07 -3.16 -11.31
CA ARG A 167 12.06 -4.17 -11.71
C ARG A 167 12.78 -4.79 -10.51
N ARG A 168 13.15 -3.94 -9.54
CA ARG A 168 13.81 -4.39 -8.31
C ARG A 168 12.90 -5.28 -7.46
N VAL A 169 11.62 -4.94 -7.38
CA VAL A 169 10.62 -5.74 -6.65
C VAL A 169 10.31 -7.05 -7.37
N ALA A 170 10.33 -7.08 -8.70
CA ALA A 170 10.08 -8.29 -9.49
C ALA A 170 11.14 -9.40 -9.26
N ASP A 171 12.33 -9.05 -8.77
CA ASP A 171 13.35 -10.02 -8.37
C ASP A 171 13.07 -10.66 -7.00
N ILE A 172 12.11 -10.13 -6.24
CA ILE A 172 11.73 -10.66 -4.93
C ILE A 172 10.72 -11.78 -5.11
N ARG A 173 11.06 -12.97 -4.63
CA ARG A 173 10.12 -14.09 -4.61
C ARG A 173 9.15 -13.93 -3.46
N ALA A 174 7.99 -13.34 -3.75
CA ALA A 174 6.89 -13.23 -2.82
C ALA A 174 5.88 -14.38 -3.05
N ASP A 175 5.39 -14.95 -1.95
CA ASP A 175 4.32 -15.98 -2.01
C ASP A 175 2.95 -15.33 -2.23
N ARG A 176 2.79 -14.08 -1.77
CA ARG A 176 1.60 -13.26 -1.92
C ARG A 176 2.01 -11.83 -2.25
N LEU A 177 1.20 -11.16 -3.08
CA LEU A 177 1.38 -9.75 -3.40
C LEU A 177 0.09 -9.00 -3.09
N LEU A 178 0.20 -8.02 -2.21
CA LEU A 178 -0.90 -7.25 -1.64
C LEU A 178 -0.78 -5.80 -2.10
N PRO A 179 -1.45 -5.41 -3.20
CA PRO A 179 -1.51 -4.03 -3.65
C PRO A 179 -2.49 -3.22 -2.79
N ALA A 180 -2.29 -1.90 -2.72
CA ALA A 180 -3.23 -1.02 -2.03
C ALA A 180 -4.49 -0.74 -2.88
N HIS A 181 -4.44 -0.96 -4.18
CA HIS A 181 -5.59 -0.86 -5.09
C HIS A 181 -5.81 -2.16 -5.85
N GLY A 182 -7.03 -2.70 -5.76
CA GLY A 182 -7.42 -3.97 -6.36
C GLY A 182 -7.09 -5.19 -5.49
N ALA A 183 -7.46 -6.37 -5.95
CA ALA A 183 -7.33 -7.62 -5.21
C ALA A 183 -5.92 -8.23 -5.33
N GLU A 184 -5.60 -9.12 -4.42
CA GLU A 184 -4.43 -10.02 -4.52
C GLU A 184 -4.52 -10.84 -5.82
N VAL A 185 -3.41 -10.95 -6.55
CA VAL A 185 -3.35 -11.70 -7.80
C VAL A 185 -2.83 -13.11 -7.58
N SER A 186 -3.28 -14.04 -8.41
CA SER A 186 -2.71 -15.38 -8.50
C SER A 186 -1.29 -15.30 -9.07
N HIS A 187 -0.39 -16.16 -8.60
CA HIS A 187 0.98 -16.25 -9.13
C HIS A 187 1.75 -14.91 -9.18
N PRO A 188 1.91 -14.22 -8.04
CA PRO A 188 2.42 -12.84 -7.99
C PRO A 188 3.81 -12.66 -8.62
N PHE A 189 4.71 -13.63 -8.49
CA PHE A 189 6.04 -13.58 -9.10
C PHE A 189 5.97 -13.58 -10.63
N GLN A 190 5.09 -14.40 -11.22
CA GLN A 190 4.88 -14.42 -12.67
C GLN A 190 4.21 -13.13 -13.13
N ALA A 191 3.18 -12.65 -12.43
CA ALA A 191 2.47 -11.42 -12.76
C ALA A 191 3.39 -10.18 -12.74
N LEU A 192 4.33 -10.10 -11.79
CA LEU A 192 5.35 -9.05 -11.76
C LEU A 192 6.30 -9.14 -12.96
N ALA A 193 6.78 -10.33 -13.30
CA ALA A 193 7.65 -10.53 -14.45
C ALA A 193 6.95 -10.13 -15.77
N GLU A 194 5.70 -10.56 -15.94
CA GLU A 194 4.88 -10.19 -17.10
C GLU A 194 4.66 -8.68 -17.19
N LEU A 195 4.40 -8.01 -16.06
CA LEU A 195 4.23 -6.56 -16.03
C LEU A 195 5.53 -5.83 -16.42
N VAL A 196 6.69 -6.28 -15.93
CA VAL A 196 8.01 -5.71 -16.29
C VAL A 196 8.29 -5.87 -17.79
N ASP A 197 7.94 -7.03 -18.39
CA ASP A 197 8.16 -7.29 -19.81
C ASP A 197 7.24 -6.46 -20.73
N GLN A 198 6.07 -6.00 -20.23
CA GLN A 198 5.17 -5.07 -20.91
C GLN A 198 5.71 -3.63 -20.91
N ASN A 199 6.89 -3.40 -21.46
CA ASN A 199 7.63 -2.13 -21.41
C ASN A 199 6.79 -0.95 -21.94
N PRO A 200 6.52 0.11 -21.16
CA PRO A 200 5.78 1.28 -21.63
C PRO A 200 6.49 2.06 -22.74
N THR A 201 7.80 1.83 -22.95
CA THR A 201 8.60 2.53 -23.97
C THR A 201 8.47 1.94 -25.37
N ASN A 202 7.82 0.79 -25.57
CA ASN A 202 7.66 0.18 -26.90
C ASN A 202 6.37 0.61 -27.65
N GLY A 203 5.58 1.52 -27.11
CA GLY A 203 4.28 1.96 -27.65
C GLY A 203 4.28 3.28 -28.39
N SER A 204 5.38 3.78 -28.95
CA SER A 204 5.36 4.99 -29.81
C SER A 204 6.56 5.06 -30.73
N LYS A 205 6.51 4.34 -31.86
CA LYS A 205 7.14 4.87 -33.06
C LYS A 205 6.07 5.61 -33.84
N PRO A 206 6.17 6.93 -34.04
CA PRO A 206 5.36 7.61 -35.04
C PRO A 206 5.84 7.13 -36.43
N GLY A 207 4.91 6.60 -37.24
CA GLY A 207 5.07 6.41 -38.66
C GLY A 207 4.92 7.74 -39.41
#